data_4cd7133c4e6300f0a22b9ec0dd8b2c7c
#
_entry.id   4cd7133c4e6300f0a22b9ec0dd8b2c7c
#
_cell.length_a   1.000
_cell.length_b   1.000
_cell.length_c   1.000
_cell.angle_alpha   90.00
_cell.angle_beta   90.00
_cell.angle_gamma   90.00
#
_symmetry.space_group_name_H-M   'P 1'
#
loop_
_entity.id
_entity.type
_entity.pdbx_description
1 polymer ?
#
loop_
_entity_poly.entity_id
_entity_poly.type
_entity_poly.pdbx_seq_one_letter_code
_entity_poly.pdbx_strand_id
1 'polypeptide(L)'
;MPLPEHNLLFGFEPKLTDEQRKYVDSIFDNQLTIVNAKSGTGKTTLAVACAKIVGKPLIYTFSPVEEGSLGFTPGTVEEKESKYIQPLLDALVEIREDPRFAIKSEKNPDIINEGAWITAKSHTFVRGTNIKNSTLIIDESQNLTRGELKKLLTRVHSSTTVIMIGHDKQIDLKDPKKSGFRPYIEHFRDEPYCNVVELNINFRGKLAQHADNLEW
;
A
#
# COMPACT_ATOMS: atom_id res chain seq x y z
N MET A 1 0.30 -4.23 -18.86
CA MET A 1 1.61 -4.56 -19.49
C MET A 1 2.31 -5.47 -18.50
N PRO A 2 2.60 -6.73 -18.83
CA PRO A 2 3.18 -7.68 -17.88
C PRO A 2 4.56 -7.20 -17.40
N LEU A 3 5.05 -7.77 -16.31
CA LEU A 3 6.42 -7.52 -15.86
C LEU A 3 7.36 -7.76 -17.03
N PRO A 4 8.27 -6.83 -17.37
CA PRO A 4 9.19 -7.04 -18.49
C PRO A 4 9.96 -8.34 -18.35
N GLU A 5 10.03 -9.14 -19.43
CA GLU A 5 10.82 -10.38 -19.47
C GLU A 5 12.24 -10.10 -18.96
N HIS A 6 12.77 -10.97 -18.13
CA HIS A 6 14.08 -10.83 -17.48
C HIS A 6 14.21 -9.74 -16.39
N ASN A 7 13.14 -9.05 -16.00
CA ASN A 7 13.18 -8.16 -14.84
C ASN A 7 13.22 -8.97 -13.55
N LEU A 8 14.32 -8.88 -12.83
CA LEU A 8 14.53 -9.64 -11.58
C LEU A 8 13.76 -9.06 -10.39
N LEU A 9 12.92 -8.03 -10.57
CA LEU A 9 12.15 -7.37 -9.51
C LEU A 9 13.04 -7.10 -8.28
N PHE A 10 14.15 -6.39 -8.48
CA PHE A 10 15.18 -6.13 -7.44
C PHE A 10 15.77 -7.40 -6.78
N GLY A 11 15.66 -8.55 -7.43
CA GLY A 11 16.13 -9.86 -6.92
C GLY A 11 15.06 -10.67 -6.20
N PHE A 12 13.81 -10.23 -6.17
CA PHE A 12 12.69 -11.00 -5.59
C PHE A 12 12.14 -12.05 -6.55
N GLU A 13 12.16 -11.79 -7.87
CA GLU A 13 11.52 -12.61 -8.89
C GLU A 13 11.83 -14.11 -8.75
N PRO A 14 13.09 -14.56 -8.60
CA PRO A 14 13.40 -15.99 -8.49
C PRO A 14 12.88 -16.66 -7.21
N LYS A 15 12.48 -15.87 -6.21
CA LYS A 15 12.06 -16.33 -4.88
C LYS A 15 10.56 -16.15 -4.64
N LEU A 16 9.83 -15.58 -5.60
CA LEU A 16 8.41 -15.35 -5.46
C LEU A 16 7.67 -16.70 -5.32
N THR A 17 6.76 -16.75 -4.36
CA THR A 17 5.76 -17.82 -4.33
C THR A 17 4.74 -17.64 -5.45
N ASP A 18 3.94 -18.66 -5.73
CA ASP A 18 2.87 -18.58 -6.73
C ASP A 18 1.85 -17.48 -6.41
N GLU A 19 1.52 -17.29 -5.11
CA GLU A 19 0.64 -16.20 -4.67
C GLU A 19 1.27 -14.83 -4.95
N GLN A 20 2.55 -14.64 -4.61
CA GLN A 20 3.26 -13.41 -4.86
C GLN A 20 3.44 -13.13 -6.36
N ARG A 21 3.67 -14.15 -7.18
CA ARG A 21 3.75 -14.02 -8.64
C ARG A 21 2.42 -13.52 -9.21
N LYS A 22 1.31 -14.14 -8.80
CA LYS A 22 -0.04 -13.67 -9.19
C LYS A 22 -0.29 -12.23 -8.77
N TYR A 23 0.21 -11.83 -7.61
CA TYR A 23 0.09 -10.45 -7.12
C TYR A 23 0.87 -9.47 -7.99
N VAL A 24 2.13 -9.79 -8.29
CA VAL A 24 2.98 -8.98 -9.18
C VAL A 24 2.34 -8.86 -10.56
N ASP A 25 1.96 -9.97 -11.18
CA ASP A 25 1.33 -9.98 -12.50
C ASP A 25 0.04 -9.13 -12.50
N SER A 26 -0.76 -9.26 -11.45
CA SER A 26 -1.99 -8.47 -11.30
C SER A 26 -1.74 -6.97 -11.33
N ILE A 27 -0.66 -6.47 -10.69
CA ILE A 27 -0.33 -5.04 -10.66
C ILE A 27 -0.02 -4.51 -12.08
N PHE A 28 0.60 -5.32 -12.92
CA PHE A 28 0.95 -4.93 -14.28
C PHE A 28 -0.21 -5.06 -15.27
N ASP A 29 -1.12 -6.02 -15.03
CA ASP A 29 -2.20 -6.37 -15.97
C ASP A 29 -3.50 -5.62 -15.70
N ASN A 30 -3.71 -5.10 -14.49
CA ASN A 30 -4.97 -4.48 -14.10
C ASN A 30 -4.81 -3.01 -13.71
N GLN A 31 -5.91 -2.26 -13.82
CA GLN A 31 -5.97 -0.90 -13.28
C GLN A 31 -6.07 -0.92 -11.76
N LEU A 32 -6.80 -1.88 -11.19
CA LEU A 32 -6.99 -2.07 -9.76
C LEU A 32 -6.54 -3.48 -9.34
N THR A 33 -5.61 -3.55 -8.41
CA THR A 33 -5.27 -4.78 -7.70
C THR A 33 -5.64 -4.63 -6.24
N ILE A 34 -6.50 -5.51 -5.73
CA ILE A 34 -6.84 -5.57 -4.31
C ILE A 34 -6.14 -6.80 -3.73
N VAL A 35 -5.31 -6.60 -2.72
CA VAL A 35 -4.63 -7.72 -2.05
C VAL A 35 -5.09 -7.85 -0.60
N ASN A 36 -5.71 -8.99 -0.32
CA ASN A 36 -6.04 -9.42 1.04
C ASN A 36 -4.88 -10.28 1.55
N ALA A 37 -4.10 -9.75 2.46
CA ALA A 37 -2.82 -10.35 2.80
C ALA A 37 -2.52 -10.31 4.29
N LYS A 38 -2.12 -11.45 4.84
CA LYS A 38 -1.61 -11.54 6.21
C LYS A 38 -0.37 -10.67 6.42
N SER A 39 -0.03 -10.41 7.67
CA SER A 39 1.21 -9.74 8.02
C SER A 39 2.42 -10.58 7.58
N GLY A 40 3.53 -9.93 7.17
CA GLY A 40 4.77 -10.62 6.80
C GLY A 40 4.76 -11.38 5.48
N THR A 41 3.82 -11.10 4.58
CA THR A 41 3.73 -11.74 3.25
C THR A 41 4.50 -10.99 2.15
N GLY A 42 5.14 -9.85 2.47
CA GLY A 42 5.85 -9.00 1.50
C GLY A 42 4.93 -8.09 0.67
N LYS A 43 3.66 -7.94 1.04
CA LYS A 43 2.65 -7.20 0.28
C LYS A 43 3.07 -5.77 -0.08
N THR A 44 3.55 -4.99 0.90
CA THR A 44 3.95 -3.58 0.69
C THR A 44 5.25 -3.50 -0.10
N THR A 45 6.24 -4.36 0.19
CA THR A 45 7.52 -4.41 -0.52
C THR A 45 7.33 -4.68 -2.00
N LEU A 46 6.52 -5.69 -2.35
CA LEU A 46 6.24 -6.04 -3.74
C LEU A 46 5.45 -4.93 -4.46
N ALA A 47 4.48 -4.29 -3.78
CA ALA A 47 3.75 -3.16 -4.34
C ALA A 47 4.68 -1.99 -4.69
N VAL A 48 5.59 -1.63 -3.78
CA VAL A 48 6.55 -0.53 -3.99
C VAL A 48 7.56 -0.90 -5.08
N ALA A 49 8.05 -2.14 -5.12
CA ALA A 49 8.92 -2.64 -6.18
C ALA A 49 8.25 -2.55 -7.56
N CYS A 50 7.01 -3.01 -7.68
CA CYS A 50 6.24 -2.92 -8.92
C CYS A 50 5.98 -1.45 -9.31
N ALA A 51 5.62 -0.59 -8.35
CA ALA A 51 5.41 0.84 -8.60
C ALA A 51 6.66 1.52 -9.17
N LYS A 52 7.85 1.18 -8.66
CA LYS A 52 9.13 1.68 -9.20
C LYS A 52 9.35 1.24 -10.64
N ILE A 53 9.05 -0.02 -10.98
CA ILE A 53 9.19 -0.55 -12.35
C ILE A 53 8.16 0.07 -13.30
N VAL A 54 6.92 0.30 -12.85
CA VAL A 54 5.89 1.03 -13.62
C VAL A 54 6.37 2.42 -14.02
N GLY A 55 7.27 3.04 -13.23
CA GLY A 55 7.95 4.28 -13.58
C GLY A 55 7.07 5.53 -13.54
N LYS A 56 5.86 5.45 -12.97
CA LYS A 56 4.98 6.60 -12.71
C LYS A 56 5.23 7.15 -11.30
N PRO A 57 4.96 8.45 -11.05
CA PRO A 57 4.96 8.97 -9.68
C PRO A 57 4.08 8.13 -8.76
N LEU A 58 4.61 7.77 -7.59
CA LEU A 58 3.89 7.02 -6.58
C LEU A 58 3.22 7.95 -5.59
N ILE A 59 1.92 7.76 -5.39
CA ILE A 59 1.17 8.28 -4.25
C ILE A 59 0.97 7.11 -3.28
N TYR A 60 1.63 7.19 -2.13
CA TYR A 60 1.45 6.23 -1.04
C TYR A 60 0.53 6.83 0.01
N THR A 61 -0.61 6.21 0.26
CA THR A 61 -1.58 6.68 1.24
C THR A 61 -1.92 5.59 2.24
N PHE A 62 -2.20 6.02 3.46
CA PHE A 62 -2.48 5.15 4.60
C PHE A 62 -3.59 5.74 5.47
N SER A 63 -4.15 4.91 6.35
CA SER A 63 -5.09 5.36 7.39
C SER A 63 -4.34 5.65 8.69
N PRO A 64 -4.38 6.87 9.23
CA PRO A 64 -3.85 7.16 10.55
C PRO A 64 -4.85 6.70 11.62
N VAL A 65 -4.91 5.41 11.89
CA VAL A 65 -5.70 4.88 13.02
C VAL A 65 -4.85 5.00 14.28
N GLU A 66 -5.35 5.71 15.28
CA GLU A 66 -4.72 5.76 16.60
C GLU A 66 -4.85 4.39 17.28
N GLU A 67 -3.77 3.65 17.38
CA GLU A 67 -3.67 2.47 18.21
C GLU A 67 -3.71 2.88 19.69
N GLY A 68 -4.83 2.66 20.33
CA GLY A 68 -5.00 2.89 21.76
C GLY A 68 -5.04 4.38 22.18
N SER A 69 -5.34 4.62 23.44
CA SER A 69 -5.40 5.96 24.04
C SER A 69 -4.00 6.44 24.49
N LEU A 70 -3.08 6.66 23.59
CA LEU A 70 -1.78 7.31 23.90
C LEU A 70 -1.93 8.79 24.25
N GLY A 71 -3.15 9.31 24.37
CA GLY A 71 -3.38 10.72 24.67
C GLY A 71 -2.88 11.66 23.58
N PHE A 72 -2.94 12.97 23.85
CA PHE A 72 -2.40 13.99 22.97
C PHE A 72 -0.88 13.86 22.88
N THR A 73 -0.38 13.30 21.75
CA THR A 73 1.06 13.27 21.47
C THR A 73 1.44 14.62 20.89
N PRO A 74 2.27 15.45 21.56
CA PRO A 74 2.79 16.68 20.98
C PRO A 74 3.69 16.33 19.79
N GLY A 75 3.64 17.16 18.74
CA GLY A 75 4.43 16.97 17.53
C GLY A 75 3.73 17.55 16.30
N THR A 76 4.49 17.77 15.24
CA THR A 76 3.99 18.19 13.93
C THR A 76 3.16 17.07 13.28
N VAL A 77 2.33 17.40 12.30
CA VAL A 77 1.56 16.42 11.52
C VAL A 77 2.51 15.38 10.88
N GLU A 78 3.66 15.83 10.36
CA GLU A 78 4.68 14.96 9.77
C GLU A 78 5.29 13.97 10.79
N GLU A 79 5.56 14.40 12.02
CA GLU A 79 6.07 13.52 13.08
C GLU A 79 5.03 12.47 13.49
N LYS A 80 3.76 12.81 13.45
CA LYS A 80 2.66 11.87 13.71
C LYS A 80 2.47 10.90 12.56
N GLU A 81 2.59 11.36 11.33
CA GLU A 81 2.47 10.54 10.12
C GLU A 81 3.67 9.61 9.90
N SER A 82 4.86 9.96 10.42
CA SER A 82 6.09 9.17 10.23
C SER A 82 5.98 7.72 10.72
N LYS A 83 5.17 7.47 11.75
CA LYS A 83 4.93 6.12 12.27
C LYS A 83 4.17 5.23 11.28
N TYR A 84 3.29 5.81 10.47
CA TYR A 84 2.44 5.07 9.54
C TYR A 84 3.12 4.83 8.18
N ILE A 85 4.24 5.48 7.91
CA ILE A 85 5.01 5.25 6.68
C ILE A 85 6.14 4.24 6.85
N GLN A 86 6.31 3.66 8.05
CA GLN A 86 7.39 2.68 8.31
C GLN A 86 7.37 1.51 7.31
N PRO A 87 6.22 0.91 6.94
CA PRO A 87 6.19 -0.14 5.92
C PRO A 87 6.72 0.33 4.55
N LEU A 88 6.51 1.59 4.19
CA LEU A 88 7.07 2.19 2.98
C LEU A 88 8.59 2.35 3.10
N LEU A 89 9.09 2.84 4.25
CA LEU A 89 10.53 3.02 4.47
C LEU A 89 11.26 1.67 4.40
N ASP A 90 10.73 0.65 5.04
CA ASP A 90 11.28 -0.71 5.00
C ASP A 90 11.28 -1.26 3.57
N ALA A 91 10.18 -1.08 2.84
CA ALA A 91 10.07 -1.51 1.45
C ALA A 91 11.11 -0.84 0.54
N LEU A 92 11.37 0.47 0.74
CA LEU A 92 12.38 1.20 -0.02
C LEU A 92 13.79 0.66 0.24
N VAL A 93 14.14 0.41 1.49
CA VAL A 93 15.42 -0.18 1.85
C VAL A 93 15.61 -1.56 1.18
N GLU A 94 14.58 -2.40 1.19
CA GLU A 94 14.60 -3.72 0.55
C GLU A 94 14.83 -3.65 -0.98
N ILE A 95 14.32 -2.63 -1.65
CA ILE A 95 14.58 -2.40 -3.09
C ILE A 95 15.82 -1.55 -3.35
N ARG A 96 16.64 -1.29 -2.32
CA ARG A 96 17.89 -0.51 -2.37
C ARG A 96 17.70 0.96 -2.79
N GLU A 97 16.55 1.52 -2.47
CA GLU A 97 16.29 2.96 -2.60
C GLU A 97 16.51 3.65 -1.25
N ASP A 98 17.13 4.82 -1.25
CA ASP A 98 17.25 5.63 -0.03
C ASP A 98 15.95 6.42 0.19
N PRO A 99 15.22 6.17 1.29
CA PRO A 99 13.95 6.87 1.56
C PRO A 99 14.06 8.40 1.55
N ARG A 100 15.22 8.94 1.94
CA ARG A 100 15.46 10.40 2.00
C ARG A 100 15.43 11.07 0.63
N PHE A 101 15.81 10.32 -0.43
CA PHE A 101 15.80 10.81 -1.80
C PHE A 101 14.57 10.33 -2.58
N ALA A 102 13.99 9.20 -2.21
CA ALA A 102 12.82 8.64 -2.89
C ALA A 102 11.52 9.38 -2.54
N ILE A 103 11.38 9.85 -1.28
CA ILE A 103 10.16 10.50 -0.79
C ILE A 103 10.31 12.02 -0.84
N LYS A 104 9.30 12.69 -1.41
CA LYS A 104 9.23 14.16 -1.43
C LYS A 104 9.11 14.72 -0.02
N SER A 105 9.94 15.71 0.30
CA SER A 105 9.91 16.43 1.56
C SER A 105 9.36 17.85 1.37
N GLU A 106 8.47 18.27 2.25
CA GLU A 106 7.97 19.65 2.27
C GLU A 106 8.95 20.63 2.96
N LYS A 107 9.92 20.11 3.76
CA LYS A 107 10.87 20.94 4.52
C LYS A 107 11.99 21.57 3.67
N ASN A 108 12.37 20.94 2.55
CA ASN A 108 13.39 21.45 1.64
C ASN A 108 13.04 21.07 0.19
N PRO A 109 12.05 21.76 -0.44
CA PRO A 109 11.49 21.34 -1.71
C PRO A 109 12.50 21.41 -2.86
N ASP A 110 13.44 22.34 -2.84
CA ASP A 110 14.29 22.64 -4.01
C ASP A 110 15.54 21.76 -4.12
N ILE A 111 16.05 21.20 -3.03
CA ILE A 111 17.30 20.43 -3.02
C ILE A 111 17.04 18.93 -2.87
N ILE A 112 16.03 18.56 -2.09
CA ILE A 112 15.79 17.14 -1.70
C ILE A 112 14.84 16.45 -2.68
N ASN A 113 14.03 17.21 -3.44
CA ASN A 113 13.01 16.63 -4.32
C ASN A 113 13.49 16.33 -5.75
N GLU A 114 14.74 16.63 -6.09
CA GLU A 114 15.32 16.25 -7.39
C GLU A 114 15.45 14.72 -7.45
N GLY A 115 14.65 14.09 -8.31
CA GLY A 115 14.58 12.63 -8.41
C GLY A 115 13.62 11.92 -7.47
N ALA A 116 13.00 12.63 -6.51
CA ALA A 116 11.99 12.03 -5.63
C ALA A 116 10.71 11.66 -6.42
N TRP A 117 10.31 10.42 -6.29
CA TRP A 117 9.19 9.87 -7.07
C TRP A 117 7.98 9.48 -6.22
N ILE A 118 8.08 9.58 -4.88
CA ILE A 118 7.03 9.19 -3.95
C ILE A 118 6.47 10.42 -3.22
N THR A 119 5.14 10.52 -3.17
CA THR A 119 4.43 11.40 -2.25
C THR A 119 3.71 10.52 -1.23
N ALA A 120 4.17 10.54 0.03
CA ALA A 120 3.56 9.79 1.12
C ALA A 120 2.67 10.74 1.94
N LYS A 121 1.37 10.46 2.00
CA LYS A 121 0.39 11.31 2.72
C LYS A 121 -0.75 10.46 3.26
N SER A 122 -1.27 10.83 4.42
CA SER A 122 -2.53 10.28 4.92
C SER A 122 -3.65 10.45 3.89
N HIS A 123 -4.60 9.52 3.86
CA HIS A 123 -5.76 9.57 2.97
C HIS A 123 -6.57 10.86 3.09
N THR A 124 -6.50 11.55 4.23
CA THR A 124 -7.18 12.83 4.45
C THR A 124 -6.63 13.96 3.58
N PHE A 125 -5.33 13.94 3.28
CA PHE A 125 -4.65 14.97 2.47
C PHE A 125 -4.69 14.69 0.96
N VAL A 126 -5.04 13.48 0.54
CA VAL A 126 -5.26 13.14 -0.88
C VAL A 126 -6.62 13.64 -1.39
N ARG A 127 -7.49 14.10 -0.46
CA ARG A 127 -8.81 14.66 -0.79
C ARG A 127 -8.69 15.94 -1.62
N GLY A 128 -9.47 16.05 -2.70
CA GLY A 128 -9.55 17.28 -3.50
C GLY A 128 -8.70 17.29 -4.77
N THR A 129 -7.78 16.32 -4.97
CA THR A 129 -6.94 16.24 -6.15
C THR A 129 -7.41 15.15 -7.11
N ASN A 130 -7.33 15.40 -8.42
CA ASN A 130 -7.49 14.35 -9.41
C ASN A 130 -6.19 13.54 -9.49
N ILE A 131 -6.30 12.23 -9.31
CA ILE A 131 -5.17 11.31 -9.35
C ILE A 131 -5.04 10.76 -10.76
N LYS A 132 -4.03 11.22 -11.50
CA LYS A 132 -3.79 10.84 -12.90
C LYS A 132 -2.31 10.57 -13.16
N ASN A 133 -2.02 9.70 -14.12
CA ASN A 133 -0.66 9.34 -14.56
C ASN A 133 0.27 8.98 -13.39
N SER A 134 -0.24 8.21 -12.42
CA SER A 134 0.49 7.83 -11.20
C SER A 134 0.20 6.38 -10.84
N THR A 135 0.95 5.85 -9.89
CA THR A 135 0.58 4.66 -9.13
C THR A 135 0.05 5.12 -7.78
N LEU A 136 -1.09 4.59 -7.35
CA LEU A 136 -1.68 4.86 -6.04
C LEU A 136 -1.61 3.58 -5.20
N ILE A 137 -0.87 3.60 -4.10
CA ILE A 137 -0.92 2.55 -3.08
C ILE A 137 -1.79 3.05 -1.93
N ILE A 138 -2.81 2.27 -1.58
CA ILE A 138 -3.66 2.47 -0.40
C ILE A 138 -3.30 1.37 0.58
N ASP A 139 -2.41 1.68 1.53
CA ASP A 139 -1.98 0.70 2.53
C ASP A 139 -2.90 0.71 3.75
N GLU A 140 -2.97 -0.42 4.46
CA GLU A 140 -3.85 -0.65 5.61
C GLU A 140 -5.32 -0.29 5.29
N SER A 141 -5.79 -0.66 4.09
CA SER A 141 -7.12 -0.30 3.56
C SER A 141 -8.27 -0.80 4.42
N GLN A 142 -8.08 -1.86 5.22
CA GLN A 142 -9.09 -2.36 6.15
C GLN A 142 -9.42 -1.35 7.25
N ASN A 143 -8.53 -0.39 7.49
CA ASN A 143 -8.70 0.69 8.45
C ASN A 143 -9.33 1.96 7.83
N LEU A 144 -9.84 1.85 6.60
CA LEU A 144 -10.64 2.88 5.93
C LEU A 144 -12.12 2.48 5.88
N THR A 145 -12.98 3.45 6.17
CA THR A 145 -14.43 3.27 6.02
C THR A 145 -14.83 3.23 4.54
N ARG A 146 -16.04 2.71 4.23
CA ARG A 146 -16.61 2.73 2.87
C ARG A 146 -16.61 4.13 2.25
N GLY A 147 -16.95 5.15 3.06
CA GLY A 147 -17.00 6.53 2.60
C GLY A 147 -15.62 7.12 2.29
N GLU A 148 -14.59 6.73 3.03
CA GLU A 148 -13.21 7.17 2.80
C GLU A 148 -12.63 6.52 1.55
N LEU A 149 -12.77 5.21 1.38
CA LEU A 149 -12.40 4.51 0.15
C LEU A 149 -13.13 5.09 -1.07
N LYS A 150 -14.43 5.36 -0.97
CA LYS A 150 -15.18 6.02 -2.05
C LYS A 150 -14.58 7.37 -2.42
N LYS A 151 -14.25 8.21 -1.43
CA LYS A 151 -13.65 9.53 -1.67
C LYS A 151 -12.28 9.46 -2.34
N LEU A 152 -11.48 8.42 -2.09
CA LEU A 152 -10.22 8.18 -2.77
C LEU A 152 -10.43 7.68 -4.19
N LEU A 153 -11.17 6.59 -4.35
CA LEU A 153 -11.29 5.89 -5.63
C LEU A 153 -12.06 6.67 -6.69
N THR A 154 -13.04 7.50 -6.30
CA THR A 154 -13.76 8.39 -7.24
C THR A 154 -12.91 9.51 -7.84
N ARG A 155 -11.66 9.68 -7.40
CA ARG A 155 -10.71 10.68 -7.93
C ARG A 155 -9.66 10.08 -8.84
N VAL A 156 -9.67 8.76 -8.98
CA VAL A 156 -8.71 8.02 -9.78
C VAL A 156 -9.09 8.09 -11.25
N HIS A 157 -8.16 8.57 -12.08
CA HIS A 157 -8.30 8.56 -13.53
C HIS A 157 -7.87 7.21 -14.10
N SER A 158 -8.36 6.83 -15.28
CA SER A 158 -8.04 5.57 -15.97
C SER A 158 -6.53 5.37 -16.25
N SER A 159 -5.74 6.43 -16.28
CA SER A 159 -4.28 6.38 -16.44
C SER A 159 -3.51 6.01 -15.16
N THR A 160 -4.20 5.81 -14.04
CA THR A 160 -3.60 5.51 -12.74
C THR A 160 -3.74 4.03 -12.43
N THR A 161 -2.66 3.41 -11.99
CA THR A 161 -2.64 2.05 -11.46
C THR A 161 -2.89 2.13 -9.95
N VAL A 162 -3.85 1.35 -9.44
CA VAL A 162 -4.23 1.35 -8.03
C VAL A 162 -3.90 0.01 -7.39
N ILE A 163 -3.23 0.04 -6.25
CA ILE A 163 -2.92 -1.13 -5.43
C ILE A 163 -3.53 -0.89 -4.06
N MET A 164 -4.57 -1.63 -3.73
CA MET A 164 -5.25 -1.54 -2.44
C MET A 164 -4.84 -2.72 -1.56
N ILE A 165 -4.14 -2.43 -0.49
CA ILE A 165 -3.51 -3.41 0.41
C ILE A 165 -4.28 -3.44 1.73
N GLY A 166 -4.62 -4.63 2.22
CA GLY A 166 -5.28 -4.78 3.51
C GLY A 166 -5.31 -6.22 4.00
N HIS A 167 -5.86 -6.39 5.21
CA HIS A 167 -6.19 -7.68 5.78
C HIS A 167 -7.57 -7.61 6.44
N ASP A 168 -8.53 -8.36 5.94
CA ASP A 168 -9.94 -8.27 6.33
C ASP A 168 -10.24 -8.71 7.78
N LYS A 169 -9.27 -9.36 8.45
CA LYS A 169 -9.38 -9.78 9.85
C LYS A 169 -8.60 -8.89 10.84
N GLN A 170 -7.70 -8.00 10.35
CA GLN A 170 -6.89 -7.12 11.21
C GLN A 170 -7.41 -5.68 11.11
N ILE A 171 -8.59 -5.44 11.67
CA ILE A 171 -9.27 -4.13 11.59
C ILE A 171 -9.12 -3.41 12.93
N ASP A 172 -8.38 -2.27 12.91
CA ASP A 172 -8.10 -1.46 14.11
C ASP A 172 -9.12 -0.33 14.32
N LEU A 173 -10.15 -0.25 13.47
CA LEU A 173 -11.24 0.70 13.65
C LEU A 173 -11.99 0.43 14.95
N LYS A 174 -12.39 1.47 15.68
CA LYS A 174 -13.23 1.37 16.89
C LYS A 174 -14.50 0.55 16.67
N ASP A 175 -15.04 0.57 15.47
CA ASP A 175 -16.13 -0.29 15.01
C ASP A 175 -15.67 -1.02 13.75
N PRO A 176 -15.24 -2.29 13.85
CA PRO A 176 -14.76 -3.07 12.71
C PRO A 176 -15.78 -3.21 11.56
N LYS A 177 -17.08 -3.13 11.87
CA LYS A 177 -18.16 -3.20 10.87
C LYS A 177 -18.17 -2.01 9.90
N LYS A 178 -17.50 -0.92 10.25
CA LYS A 178 -17.36 0.27 9.39
C LYS A 178 -16.27 0.12 8.34
N SER A 179 -15.41 -0.89 8.44
CA SER A 179 -14.40 -1.16 7.42
C SER A 179 -15.05 -1.27 6.03
N GLY A 180 -14.45 -0.58 5.09
CA GLY A 180 -14.84 -0.64 3.69
C GLY A 180 -14.14 -1.74 2.90
N PHE A 181 -13.09 -2.35 3.43
CA PHE A 181 -12.20 -3.21 2.64
C PHE A 181 -12.91 -4.43 2.07
N ARG A 182 -13.54 -5.26 2.89
CA ARG A 182 -14.29 -6.43 2.43
C ARG A 182 -15.45 -6.09 1.48
N PRO A 183 -16.31 -5.09 1.78
CA PRO A 183 -17.31 -4.63 0.81
C PRO A 183 -16.75 -4.20 -0.55
N TYR A 184 -15.55 -3.58 -0.58
CA TYR A 184 -14.91 -3.20 -1.82
C TYR A 184 -14.31 -4.40 -2.57
N ILE A 185 -13.75 -5.39 -1.87
CA ILE A 185 -13.38 -6.67 -2.48
C ILE A 185 -14.57 -7.31 -3.19
N GLU A 186 -15.71 -7.41 -2.51
CA GLU A 186 -16.93 -8.00 -3.06
C GLU A 186 -17.47 -7.20 -4.26
N HIS A 187 -17.41 -5.87 -4.19
CA HIS A 187 -17.92 -4.97 -5.22
C HIS A 187 -17.10 -4.99 -6.52
N PHE A 188 -15.77 -5.12 -6.41
CA PHE A 188 -14.87 -5.06 -7.56
C PHE A 188 -14.43 -6.43 -8.08
N ARG A 189 -14.75 -7.51 -7.41
CA ARG A 189 -14.24 -8.86 -7.72
C ARG A 189 -14.46 -9.29 -9.17
N ASP A 190 -15.60 -8.94 -9.74
CA ASP A 190 -15.99 -9.39 -11.08
C ASP A 190 -15.76 -8.31 -12.17
N GLU A 191 -15.12 -7.20 -11.81
CA GLU A 191 -14.84 -6.13 -12.75
C GLU A 191 -13.62 -6.47 -13.63
N PRO A 192 -13.70 -6.31 -14.97
CA PRO A 192 -12.65 -6.76 -15.89
C PRO A 192 -11.32 -6.00 -15.76
N TYR A 193 -11.30 -4.88 -15.07
CA TYR A 193 -10.10 -4.05 -14.79
C TYR A 193 -9.58 -4.23 -13.37
N CYS A 194 -10.15 -5.14 -12.60
CA CYS A 194 -9.78 -5.43 -11.21
C CYS A 194 -9.37 -6.89 -11.06
N ASN A 195 -8.36 -7.13 -10.22
CA ASN A 195 -8.06 -8.47 -9.74
C ASN A 195 -7.89 -8.46 -8.23
N VAL A 196 -8.45 -9.49 -7.57
CA VAL A 196 -8.36 -9.70 -6.12
C VAL A 196 -7.41 -10.87 -5.88
N VAL A 197 -6.36 -10.60 -5.12
CA VAL A 197 -5.31 -11.60 -4.80
C VAL A 197 -5.25 -11.81 -3.30
N GLU A 198 -4.97 -13.03 -2.89
CA GLU A 198 -4.74 -13.39 -1.48
C GLU A 198 -3.29 -13.82 -1.27
N LEU A 199 -2.66 -13.33 -0.19
CA LEU A 199 -1.33 -13.74 0.23
C LEU A 199 -1.42 -14.33 1.65
N ASN A 200 -1.17 -15.62 1.76
CA ASN A 200 -1.30 -16.37 3.02
C ASN A 200 0.04 -16.80 3.59
N ILE A 201 1.08 -16.88 2.74
CA ILE A 201 2.40 -17.36 3.15
C ILE A 201 3.16 -16.26 3.87
N ASN A 202 3.31 -16.42 5.18
CA ASN A 202 4.03 -15.48 6.04
C ASN A 202 5.52 -15.87 6.12
N PHE A 203 6.40 -14.93 5.79
CA PHE A 203 7.87 -15.10 5.82
C PHE A 203 8.51 -14.71 7.15
N ARG A 204 7.73 -14.27 8.12
CA ARG A 204 8.23 -14.01 9.48
C ARG A 204 8.61 -15.32 10.18
N GLY A 205 9.47 -15.22 11.18
CA GLY A 205 9.90 -16.39 11.96
C GLY A 205 8.73 -17.10 12.69
N LYS A 206 8.98 -18.34 13.13
CA LYS A 206 7.97 -19.22 13.76
C LYS A 206 7.19 -18.59 14.90
N LEU A 207 7.82 -17.74 15.71
CA LEU A 207 7.16 -17.01 16.81
C LEU A 207 6.04 -16.10 16.28
N ALA A 208 6.35 -15.29 15.26
CA ALA A 208 5.37 -14.38 14.68
C ALA A 208 4.23 -15.12 13.98
N GLN A 209 4.54 -16.21 13.28
CA GLN A 209 3.54 -17.07 12.64
C GLN A 209 2.60 -17.71 13.69
N HIS A 210 3.15 -18.15 14.81
CA HIS A 210 2.35 -18.76 15.87
C HIS A 210 1.47 -17.73 16.57
N ALA A 211 1.98 -16.53 16.80
CA ALA A 211 1.22 -15.43 17.40
C ALA A 211 0.05 -14.97 16.49
N ASP A 212 0.26 -14.96 15.15
CA ASP A 212 -0.76 -14.57 14.16
C ASP A 212 -1.93 -15.58 14.07
N ASN A 213 -1.75 -16.80 14.57
CA ASN A 213 -2.78 -17.83 14.59
C ASN A 213 -3.66 -17.82 15.85
N LEU A 214 -3.44 -16.87 16.78
CA LEU A 214 -4.29 -16.72 17.95
C LEU A 214 -5.64 -16.14 17.54
N GLU A 215 -6.70 -16.94 17.63
CA GLU A 215 -8.07 -16.50 17.40
C GLU A 215 -8.67 -16.00 18.74
N TRP A 216 -9.36 -14.84 18.72
CA TRP A 216 -10.05 -14.24 19.88
C TRP A 216 -11.51 -14.60 19.87
#